data_addebe20244a86fe090367407f466492
#
_entry.id   addebe20244a86fe090367407f466492
#
_cell.length_a   1.000
_cell.length_b   1.000
_cell.length_c   1.000
_cell.angle_alpha   90.00
_cell.angle_beta   90.00
_cell.angle_gamma   90.00
#
_symmetry.space_group_name_H-M   'P 1'
#
loop_
_entity.id
_entity.type
_entity.pdbx_description
1 polymer ?
#
loop_
_entity_poly.entity_id
_entity_poly.type
_entity_poly.pdbx_seq_one_letter_code
_entity_poly.pdbx_strand_id
1 'polypeptide(L)'
;LGTLQAKIRDWEDILANDARVLEIVKNELLDMKKRFGDERRTEIETVNGEVDIEDLIAEEQCVYTLTEAGYIKRQLKATYQAQKRGGRGISGMTRKEEDIVQEMFVGSTHDYVLFVTNRGRMFRLKGYTIAEGSRTSKGTNIVNLLQLAEGEKVTNMLCYPKGEDNKGGFVTMVTKQGLIKRTPLEQYANIRKSGLIGIALNEGDALAWTRLTTGHDMLIVATRNGQAIRFNEEDARPMGRSGHGVRAIKLAEGDEVVGVCICREGATILTAVSYTHLTLPTSDLV
;
A
#
# COMPACT_ATOMS: atom_id res chain seq x y z
N LEU A 1 -71.62 -4.76 -19.23
CA LEU A 1 -71.35 -3.33 -19.51
C LEU A 1 -71.18 -2.55 -18.21
N GLY A 2 -72.04 -2.68 -17.16
CA GLY A 2 -71.95 -1.92 -15.90
C GLY A 2 -70.65 -2.14 -15.12
N THR A 3 -70.13 -3.36 -15.10
CA THR A 3 -68.86 -3.70 -14.39
C THR A 3 -67.64 -3.09 -15.09
N LEU A 4 -67.64 -2.95 -16.42
CA LEU A 4 -66.59 -2.30 -17.18
C LEU A 4 -66.59 -0.80 -16.98
N GLN A 5 -67.79 -0.19 -16.97
CA GLN A 5 -67.91 1.24 -16.69
C GLN A 5 -67.46 1.62 -15.29
N ALA A 6 -67.73 0.76 -14.28
CA ALA A 6 -67.25 0.98 -12.94
C ALA A 6 -65.70 0.93 -12.84
N LYS A 7 -65.08 -0.01 -13.53
CA LYS A 7 -63.61 -0.10 -13.59
C LYS A 7 -62.96 1.11 -14.29
N ILE A 8 -63.58 1.61 -15.38
CA ILE A 8 -63.07 2.79 -16.07
C ILE A 8 -63.13 4.00 -15.14
N ARG A 9 -64.23 4.23 -14.44
CA ARG A 9 -64.34 5.34 -13.48
C ARG A 9 -63.31 5.23 -12.33
N ASP A 10 -63.06 4.04 -11.82
CA ASP A 10 -62.07 3.82 -10.77
C ASP A 10 -60.66 4.13 -11.29
N TRP A 11 -60.32 3.75 -12.50
CA TRP A 11 -59.01 4.07 -13.12
C TRP A 11 -58.87 5.56 -13.43
N GLU A 12 -59.95 6.22 -13.86
CA GLU A 12 -59.97 7.67 -14.09
C GLU A 12 -59.79 8.43 -12.76
N ASP A 13 -60.37 7.97 -11.67
CA ASP A 13 -60.22 8.54 -10.34
C ASP A 13 -58.77 8.34 -9.82
N ILE A 14 -58.16 7.16 -10.04
CA ILE A 14 -56.77 6.90 -9.72
C ILE A 14 -55.85 7.84 -10.45
N LEU A 15 -56.05 8.06 -11.76
CA LEU A 15 -55.23 8.93 -12.58
C LEU A 15 -55.41 10.42 -12.22
N ALA A 16 -56.55 10.82 -11.74
CA ALA A 16 -56.86 12.21 -11.38
C ALA A 16 -56.42 12.56 -9.94
N ASN A 17 -56.13 11.57 -9.08
CA ASN A 17 -55.91 11.79 -7.67
C ASN A 17 -54.63 11.12 -7.15
N ASP A 18 -53.55 11.89 -6.99
CA ASP A 18 -52.24 11.44 -6.49
C ASP A 18 -52.33 10.76 -5.11
N ALA A 19 -53.29 11.18 -4.26
CA ALA A 19 -53.48 10.56 -2.95
C ALA A 19 -53.94 9.10 -3.08
N ARG A 20 -54.79 8.79 -4.08
CA ARG A 20 -55.21 7.41 -4.37
C ARG A 20 -54.06 6.55 -4.87
N VAL A 21 -53.19 7.12 -5.72
CA VAL A 21 -51.96 6.42 -6.18
C VAL A 21 -51.08 6.07 -5.00
N LEU A 22 -50.81 7.00 -4.11
CA LEU A 22 -50.04 6.79 -2.92
C LEU A 22 -50.65 5.74 -1.96
N GLU A 23 -51.99 5.73 -1.84
CA GLU A 23 -52.69 4.71 -1.05
C GLU A 23 -52.51 3.30 -1.63
N ILE A 24 -52.59 3.16 -2.96
CA ILE A 24 -52.38 1.89 -3.66
C ILE A 24 -50.94 1.42 -3.42
N VAL A 25 -49.95 2.29 -3.64
CA VAL A 25 -48.52 1.97 -3.41
C VAL A 25 -48.26 1.56 -1.98
N LYS A 26 -48.87 2.27 -0.99
CA LYS A 26 -48.78 1.91 0.43
C LYS A 26 -49.32 0.52 0.71
N ASN A 27 -50.50 0.20 0.17
CA ASN A 27 -51.13 -1.09 0.37
C ASN A 27 -50.34 -2.24 -0.28
N GLU A 28 -49.80 -2.03 -1.48
CA GLU A 28 -48.93 -3.01 -2.14
C GLU A 28 -47.66 -3.25 -1.34
N LEU A 29 -46.99 -2.19 -0.84
CA LEU A 29 -45.81 -2.32 -0.01
C LEU A 29 -46.10 -3.04 1.33
N LEU A 30 -47.25 -2.78 1.95
CA LEU A 30 -47.67 -3.48 3.16
C LEU A 30 -47.93 -4.97 2.88
N ASP A 31 -48.53 -5.31 1.76
CA ASP A 31 -48.74 -6.71 1.34
C ASP A 31 -47.40 -7.40 1.08
N MET A 32 -46.45 -6.74 0.38
CA MET A 32 -45.11 -7.26 0.18
C MET A 32 -44.38 -7.46 1.50
N LYS A 33 -44.50 -6.50 2.46
CA LYS A 33 -43.93 -6.66 3.78
C LYS A 33 -44.55 -7.85 4.53
N LYS A 34 -45.85 -8.07 4.41
CA LYS A 34 -46.53 -9.21 5.07
C LYS A 34 -46.11 -10.55 4.49
N ARG A 35 -45.83 -10.63 3.18
CA ARG A 35 -45.44 -11.89 2.51
C ARG A 35 -43.96 -12.22 2.64
N PHE A 36 -43.09 -11.20 2.67
CA PHE A 36 -41.64 -11.38 2.54
C PHE A 36 -40.85 -10.72 3.69
N GLY A 37 -41.52 -10.01 4.60
CA GLY A 37 -40.88 -9.39 5.75
C GLY A 37 -40.49 -10.45 6.78
N ASP A 38 -39.21 -10.48 7.10
CA ASP A 38 -38.65 -11.24 8.22
C ASP A 38 -38.31 -10.29 9.38
N GLU A 39 -38.02 -10.87 10.53
CA GLU A 39 -37.59 -10.12 11.69
C GLU A 39 -36.21 -9.52 11.47
N ARG A 40 -35.98 -8.38 12.11
CA ARG A 40 -34.69 -7.73 12.04
C ARG A 40 -33.60 -8.66 12.61
N ARG A 41 -32.56 -8.95 11.83
CA ARG A 41 -31.44 -9.84 12.22
C ARG A 41 -30.36 -9.11 13.02
N THR A 42 -30.39 -7.77 13.04
CA THR A 42 -29.42 -6.93 13.77
C THR A 42 -30.11 -6.27 14.95
N GLU A 43 -29.43 -6.20 16.08
CA GLU A 43 -29.90 -5.46 17.27
C GLU A 43 -29.54 -3.97 17.09
N ILE A 44 -30.41 -3.11 17.66
CA ILE A 44 -30.13 -1.67 17.76
C ILE A 44 -29.69 -1.42 19.19
N GLU A 45 -28.42 -1.18 19.38
CA GLU A 45 -27.86 -0.78 20.67
C GLU A 45 -27.59 0.71 20.69
N THR A 46 -27.82 1.34 21.83
CA THR A 46 -27.38 2.70 22.11
C THR A 46 -25.91 2.66 22.47
N VAL A 47 -25.05 2.83 21.48
CA VAL A 47 -23.60 2.92 21.72
C VAL A 47 -23.30 4.34 22.22
N ASN A 48 -22.88 4.46 23.48
CA ASN A 48 -22.36 5.69 24.06
C ASN A 48 -20.86 5.84 23.67
N GLY A 49 -20.58 6.17 22.43
CA GLY A 49 -19.23 6.40 21.91
C GLY A 49 -19.15 6.18 20.39
N GLU A 50 -18.25 6.86 19.74
CA GLU A 50 -17.89 6.56 18.36
C GLU A 50 -17.09 5.25 18.35
N VAL A 51 -17.69 4.16 17.86
CA VAL A 51 -16.96 2.91 17.61
C VAL A 51 -16.14 3.11 16.35
N ASP A 52 -14.84 3.17 16.49
CA ASP A 52 -13.94 3.15 15.33
C ASP A 52 -14.06 1.76 14.66
N ILE A 53 -14.20 1.74 13.34
CA ILE A 53 -14.20 0.50 12.55
C ILE A 53 -12.95 -0.34 12.86
N GLU A 54 -11.85 0.33 13.19
CA GLU A 54 -10.59 -0.30 13.57
C GLU A 54 -10.73 -1.17 14.83
N ASP A 55 -11.56 -0.77 15.79
CA ASP A 55 -11.78 -1.52 17.04
C ASP A 55 -12.52 -2.86 16.81
N LEU A 56 -13.21 -2.99 15.68
CA LEU A 56 -13.91 -4.21 15.28
C LEU A 56 -13.00 -5.20 14.52
N ILE A 57 -11.81 -4.78 14.13
CA ILE A 57 -10.86 -5.58 13.35
C ILE A 57 -9.83 -6.17 14.29
N ALA A 58 -9.67 -7.49 14.25
CA ALA A 58 -8.65 -8.15 15.05
C ALA A 58 -7.24 -7.69 14.65
N GLU A 59 -6.42 -7.38 15.65
CA GLU A 59 -5.01 -7.08 15.42
C GLU A 59 -4.22 -8.38 15.21
N GLU A 60 -3.71 -8.58 14.01
CA GLU A 60 -3.02 -9.78 13.60
C GLU A 60 -1.74 -9.44 12.84
N GLN A 61 -0.70 -10.26 13.04
CA GLN A 61 0.53 -10.14 12.27
C GLN A 61 0.34 -10.75 10.88
N CYS A 62 0.56 -9.95 9.87
CA CYS A 62 0.39 -10.31 8.46
C CYS A 62 1.68 -10.14 7.66
N VAL A 63 1.82 -10.94 6.63
CA VAL A 63 2.83 -10.78 5.57
C VAL A 63 2.17 -10.05 4.41
N TYR A 64 2.70 -8.91 4.05
CA TYR A 64 2.30 -8.11 2.91
C TYR A 64 3.23 -8.39 1.75
N THR A 65 2.69 -8.64 0.58
CA THR A 65 3.46 -8.95 -0.62
C THR A 65 2.98 -8.09 -1.77
N LEU A 66 3.90 -7.41 -2.44
CA LEU A 66 3.67 -6.61 -3.65
C LEU A 66 4.53 -7.16 -4.79
N THR A 67 3.93 -7.34 -5.97
CA THR A 67 4.65 -7.73 -7.18
C THR A 67 4.96 -6.54 -8.07
N GLU A 68 5.93 -6.68 -8.99
CA GLU A 68 6.29 -5.66 -9.98
C GLU A 68 5.11 -5.30 -10.91
N ALA A 69 4.25 -6.27 -11.22
CA ALA A 69 3.02 -6.05 -11.99
C ALA A 69 1.91 -5.34 -11.18
N GLY A 70 2.17 -5.01 -9.91
CA GLY A 70 1.26 -4.25 -9.04
C GLY A 70 0.17 -5.09 -8.36
N TYR A 71 0.36 -6.40 -8.19
CA TYR A 71 -0.54 -7.21 -7.38
C TYR A 71 -0.12 -7.20 -5.93
N ILE A 72 -1.08 -6.92 -5.04
CA ILE A 72 -0.86 -6.86 -3.59
C ILE A 72 -1.81 -7.78 -2.85
N LYS A 73 -1.32 -8.37 -1.78
CA LYS A 73 -2.13 -9.14 -0.82
C LYS A 73 -1.53 -9.09 0.57
N ARG A 74 -2.34 -9.39 1.58
CA ARG A 74 -1.88 -9.75 2.92
C ARG A 74 -2.21 -11.21 3.23
N GLN A 75 -1.41 -11.83 4.06
CA GLN A 75 -1.61 -13.17 4.58
C GLN A 75 -1.25 -13.22 6.05
N LEU A 76 -1.95 -14.01 6.84
CA LEU A 76 -1.57 -14.23 8.23
C LEU A 76 -0.16 -14.82 8.31
N LYS A 77 0.69 -14.24 9.17
CA LYS A 77 2.05 -14.73 9.42
C LYS A 77 2.06 -16.20 9.84
N ALA A 78 1.04 -16.66 10.57
CA ALA A 78 0.89 -18.04 11.02
C ALA A 78 0.80 -19.06 9.85
N THR A 79 0.44 -18.60 8.65
CA THR A 79 0.41 -19.43 7.43
C THR A 79 1.82 -19.86 6.97
N TYR A 80 2.85 -19.09 7.37
CA TYR A 80 4.25 -19.36 7.04
C TYR A 80 4.91 -20.14 8.16
N GLN A 81 5.07 -21.45 7.97
CA GLN A 81 5.76 -22.32 8.92
C GLN A 81 7.24 -22.41 8.60
N ALA A 82 8.08 -22.41 9.64
CA ALA A 82 9.51 -22.63 9.48
C ALA A 82 9.80 -24.03 8.92
N GLN A 83 10.57 -24.11 7.86
CA GLN A 83 10.98 -25.38 7.25
C GLN A 83 12.23 -25.92 7.95
N LYS A 84 12.23 -27.22 8.25
CA LYS A 84 13.43 -27.94 8.73
C LYS A 84 14.38 -28.24 7.55
N ARG A 85 15.63 -28.64 7.88
CA ARG A 85 16.60 -29.10 6.87
C ARG A 85 15.98 -30.23 6.01
N GLY A 86 16.10 -30.14 4.69
CA GLY A 86 15.52 -31.09 3.75
C GLY A 86 14.03 -30.88 3.44
N GLY A 87 13.37 -29.89 4.03
CA GLY A 87 12.00 -29.52 3.68
C GLY A 87 11.91 -28.87 2.31
N ARG A 88 10.80 -29.12 1.58
CA ARG A 88 10.48 -28.38 0.36
C ARG A 88 9.98 -26.99 0.74
N GLY A 89 10.52 -25.94 0.11
CA GLY A 89 10.04 -24.57 0.31
C GLY A 89 8.54 -24.43 0.07
N ILE A 90 7.95 -23.36 0.61
CA ILE A 90 6.53 -23.04 0.44
C ILE A 90 6.41 -21.91 -0.57
N SER A 91 5.57 -22.08 -1.62
CA SER A 91 5.24 -20.98 -2.52
C SER A 91 4.35 -19.98 -1.81
N GLY A 92 4.81 -18.74 -1.70
CA GLY A 92 4.07 -17.64 -1.05
C GLY A 92 3.02 -16.98 -1.95
N MET A 93 3.14 -17.09 -3.27
CA MET A 93 2.25 -16.43 -4.23
C MET A 93 2.29 -17.14 -5.59
N THR A 94 1.11 -17.26 -6.24
CA THR A 94 1.05 -17.59 -7.67
C THR A 94 1.28 -16.32 -8.47
N ARG A 95 2.25 -16.35 -9.37
CA ARG A 95 2.63 -15.23 -10.23
C ARG A 95 2.14 -15.47 -11.66
N LYS A 96 1.98 -14.40 -12.43
CA LYS A 96 1.94 -14.50 -13.88
C LYS A 96 3.34 -14.86 -14.40
N GLU A 97 3.42 -15.42 -15.61
CA GLU A 97 4.70 -15.50 -16.31
C GLU A 97 5.36 -14.12 -16.32
N GLU A 98 6.64 -14.05 -15.98
CA GLU A 98 7.46 -12.82 -15.91
C GLU A 98 7.16 -11.87 -14.72
N ASP A 99 6.16 -12.12 -13.85
CA ASP A 99 5.95 -11.27 -12.66
C ASP A 99 6.83 -11.72 -11.50
N ILE A 100 7.42 -10.78 -10.79
CA ILE A 100 8.30 -11.03 -9.64
C ILE A 100 7.79 -10.32 -8.39
N VAL A 101 8.09 -10.88 -7.22
CA VAL A 101 7.83 -10.21 -5.94
C VAL A 101 8.83 -9.07 -5.79
N GLN A 102 8.33 -7.85 -5.71
CA GLN A 102 9.12 -6.64 -5.56
C GLN A 102 9.42 -6.32 -4.11
N GLU A 103 8.40 -6.34 -3.25
CA GLU A 103 8.51 -6.03 -1.82
C GLU A 103 7.70 -7.03 -0.99
N MET A 104 8.26 -7.40 0.16
CA MET A 104 7.60 -8.26 1.15
C MET A 104 8.04 -7.84 2.55
N PHE A 105 7.09 -7.65 3.46
CA PHE A 105 7.38 -7.37 4.87
C PHE A 105 6.31 -7.94 5.80
N VAL A 106 6.59 -7.94 7.08
CA VAL A 106 5.65 -8.32 8.14
C VAL A 106 5.21 -7.06 8.88
N GLY A 107 3.91 -6.92 9.09
CA GLY A 107 3.31 -5.84 9.87
C GLY A 107 1.97 -6.24 10.46
N SER A 108 1.46 -5.43 11.40
CA SER A 108 0.13 -5.63 11.97
C SER A 108 -0.97 -5.20 10.98
N THR A 109 -2.16 -5.76 11.12
CA THR A 109 -3.37 -5.28 10.42
C THR A 109 -3.66 -3.81 10.71
N HIS A 110 -3.29 -3.32 11.89
CA HIS A 110 -3.51 -1.94 12.33
C HIS A 110 -2.39 -0.97 11.95
N ASP A 111 -1.27 -1.47 11.45
CA ASP A 111 -0.16 -0.64 10.99
C ASP A 111 -0.53 0.20 9.76
N TYR A 112 0.19 1.29 9.57
CA TYR A 112 0.12 2.07 8.35
C TYR A 112 1.08 1.51 7.30
N VAL A 113 0.57 1.37 6.08
CA VAL A 113 1.35 1.00 4.91
C VAL A 113 1.44 2.22 4.00
N LEU A 114 2.67 2.70 3.79
CA LEU A 114 3.00 3.76 2.83
C LEU A 114 3.38 3.14 1.50
N PHE A 115 2.77 3.61 0.45
CA PHE A 115 3.12 3.26 -0.93
C PHE A 115 3.78 4.46 -1.57
N VAL A 116 4.92 4.23 -2.18
CA VAL A 116 5.71 5.27 -2.83
C VAL A 116 5.84 4.95 -4.31
N THR A 117 5.60 5.93 -5.18
CA THR A 117 5.58 5.73 -6.62
C THR A 117 6.86 6.22 -7.29
N ASN A 118 7.11 5.73 -8.50
CA ASN A 118 8.21 6.19 -9.36
C ASN A 118 8.16 7.70 -9.64
N ARG A 119 6.97 8.33 -9.51
CA ARG A 119 6.79 9.79 -9.65
C ARG A 119 6.98 10.57 -8.34
N GLY A 120 7.42 9.91 -7.26
CA GLY A 120 7.61 10.55 -5.97
C GLY A 120 6.33 10.89 -5.22
N ARG A 121 5.18 10.32 -5.62
CA ARG A 121 3.93 10.43 -4.86
C ARG A 121 3.86 9.36 -3.80
N MET A 122 3.20 9.69 -2.71
CA MET A 122 2.98 8.80 -1.58
C MET A 122 1.50 8.61 -1.29
N PHE A 123 1.13 7.40 -0.95
CA PHE A 123 -0.20 7.02 -0.49
C PHE A 123 -0.09 6.28 0.84
N ARG A 124 -1.12 6.36 1.66
CA ARG A 124 -1.17 5.67 2.95
C ARG A 124 -2.47 4.91 3.09
N LEU A 125 -2.37 3.65 3.47
CA LEU A 125 -3.50 2.79 3.81
C LEU A 125 -3.27 2.13 5.17
N LYS A 126 -4.35 1.71 5.81
CA LYS A 126 -4.28 0.78 6.93
C LYS A 126 -4.06 -0.64 6.42
N GLY A 127 -3.27 -1.43 7.13
CA GLY A 127 -2.96 -2.80 6.74
C GLY A 127 -4.19 -3.66 6.48
N TYR A 128 -5.24 -3.50 7.31
CA TYR A 128 -6.49 -4.24 7.15
C TYR A 128 -7.28 -3.91 5.87
N THR A 129 -7.03 -2.77 5.22
CA THR A 129 -7.69 -2.41 3.95
C THR A 129 -7.15 -3.20 2.76
N ILE A 130 -5.96 -3.80 2.90
CA ILE A 130 -5.39 -4.69 1.90
C ILE A 130 -6.08 -6.04 2.01
N ALA A 131 -6.66 -6.52 0.90
CA ALA A 131 -7.41 -7.75 0.88
C ALA A 131 -6.57 -8.96 1.35
N GLU A 132 -7.17 -9.80 2.18
CA GLU A 132 -6.57 -11.07 2.54
C GLU A 132 -6.61 -12.03 1.34
N GLY A 133 -5.50 -12.68 1.11
CA GLY A 133 -5.36 -13.63 0.01
C GLY A 133 -4.90 -14.98 0.49
N SER A 134 -5.40 -16.05 -0.14
CA SER A 134 -4.85 -17.38 0.09
C SER A 134 -3.39 -17.46 -0.37
N ARG A 135 -2.65 -18.46 0.09
CA ARG A 135 -1.24 -18.66 -0.25
C ARG A 135 -0.99 -18.65 -1.77
N THR A 136 -1.88 -19.26 -2.53
CA THR A 136 -1.76 -19.39 -3.99
C THR A 136 -2.44 -18.28 -4.78
N SER A 137 -3.16 -17.34 -4.12
CA SER A 137 -3.82 -16.25 -4.82
C SER A 137 -2.82 -15.22 -5.35
N LYS A 138 -3.17 -14.55 -6.45
CA LYS A 138 -2.40 -13.43 -7.02
C LYS A 138 -2.53 -12.13 -6.20
N GLY A 139 -3.58 -12.03 -5.37
CA GLY A 139 -3.95 -10.79 -4.71
C GLY A 139 -4.76 -9.84 -5.60
N THR A 140 -4.93 -8.61 -5.14
CA THR A 140 -5.68 -7.54 -5.80
C THR A 140 -4.73 -6.59 -6.51
N ASN A 141 -5.12 -6.06 -7.66
CA ASN A 141 -4.31 -5.04 -8.32
C ASN A 141 -4.35 -3.75 -7.51
N ILE A 142 -3.19 -3.16 -7.27
CA ILE A 142 -2.98 -1.95 -6.44
C ILE A 142 -3.74 -0.73 -6.98
N VAL A 143 -4.01 -0.65 -8.28
CA VAL A 143 -4.80 0.43 -8.88
C VAL A 143 -6.23 0.49 -8.37
N ASN A 144 -6.75 -0.62 -7.82
CA ASN A 144 -8.06 -0.67 -7.19
C ASN A 144 -8.06 -0.05 -5.77
N LEU A 145 -6.89 0.10 -5.17
CA LEU A 145 -6.71 0.67 -3.83
C LEU A 145 -6.20 2.10 -3.87
N LEU A 146 -5.37 2.44 -4.86
CA LEU A 146 -4.69 3.74 -4.97
C LEU A 146 -5.08 4.44 -6.28
N GLN A 147 -5.25 5.76 -6.19
CA GLN A 147 -5.54 6.61 -7.36
C GLN A 147 -4.23 6.93 -8.11
N LEU A 148 -3.70 5.94 -8.81
CA LEU A 148 -2.49 6.09 -9.62
C LEU A 148 -2.82 6.78 -10.95
N ALA A 149 -1.91 7.61 -11.43
CA ALA A 149 -1.99 8.20 -12.77
C ALA A 149 -1.52 7.19 -13.84
N GLU A 150 -1.81 7.47 -15.10
CA GLU A 150 -1.33 6.64 -16.20
C GLU A 150 0.20 6.53 -16.22
N GLY A 151 0.72 5.31 -16.31
CA GLY A 151 2.15 5.00 -16.25
C GLY A 151 2.82 5.17 -14.87
N GLU A 152 2.04 5.52 -13.82
CA GLU A 152 2.55 5.58 -12.46
C GLU A 152 2.56 4.18 -11.83
N LYS A 153 3.69 3.79 -11.23
CA LYS A 153 3.89 2.49 -10.59
C LYS A 153 4.37 2.67 -9.16
N VAL A 154 3.90 1.79 -8.26
CA VAL A 154 4.45 1.71 -6.91
C VAL A 154 5.84 1.08 -6.99
N THR A 155 6.84 1.77 -6.46
CA THR A 155 8.24 1.31 -6.43
C THR A 155 8.65 0.78 -5.07
N ASN A 156 8.08 1.33 -3.99
CA ASN A 156 8.40 0.93 -2.64
C ASN A 156 7.14 0.86 -1.76
N MET A 157 7.22 0.00 -0.77
CA MET A 157 6.18 -0.19 0.23
C MET A 157 6.83 -0.22 1.62
N LEU A 158 6.36 0.65 2.53
CA LEU A 158 6.88 0.79 3.89
C LEU A 158 5.77 0.54 4.89
N CYS A 159 6.11 -0.07 6.02
CA CYS A 159 5.16 -0.31 7.10
C CYS A 159 5.69 0.33 8.39
N TYR A 160 4.80 0.98 9.14
CA TYR A 160 5.12 1.51 10.44
C TYR A 160 3.91 1.46 11.38
N PRO A 161 4.12 1.23 12.69
CA PRO A 161 3.07 1.15 13.68
C PRO A 161 2.28 2.46 13.82
N LYS A 162 1.02 2.35 14.20
CA LYS A 162 0.18 3.49 14.56
C LYS A 162 0.84 4.28 15.70
N GLY A 163 0.98 5.60 15.52
CA GLY A 163 1.59 6.49 16.52
C GLY A 163 3.10 6.65 16.42
N GLU A 164 3.78 5.96 15.50
CA GLU A 164 5.21 6.23 15.21
C GLU A 164 5.45 7.50 14.41
N ASP A 165 4.42 8.06 13.79
CA ASP A 165 4.50 9.35 13.06
C ASP A 165 5.15 10.46 13.90
N ASN A 166 5.02 10.40 15.24
CA ASN A 166 5.48 11.41 16.19
C ASN A 166 6.78 11.04 16.92
N LYS A 167 7.43 9.91 16.58
CA LYS A 167 8.62 9.41 17.30
C LYS A 167 9.97 9.86 16.73
N GLY A 168 9.96 10.78 15.76
CA GLY A 168 11.20 11.42 15.27
C GLY A 168 11.93 10.64 14.15
N GLY A 169 11.28 9.69 13.48
CA GLY A 169 11.83 9.02 12.30
C GLY A 169 11.76 9.86 11.03
N PHE A 170 12.50 9.42 10.02
CA PHE A 170 12.55 10.05 8.71
C PHE A 170 12.12 9.09 7.60
N VAL A 171 11.56 9.66 6.54
CA VAL A 171 11.43 8.99 5.25
C VAL A 171 12.60 9.46 4.38
N THR A 172 13.53 8.55 4.12
CA THR A 172 14.71 8.81 3.29
C THR A 172 14.48 8.24 1.91
N MET A 173 14.62 9.07 0.90
CA MET A 173 14.36 8.78 -0.51
C MET A 173 15.62 9.02 -1.32
N VAL A 174 15.91 8.14 -2.27
CA VAL A 174 17.02 8.30 -3.22
C VAL A 174 16.50 8.11 -4.64
N THR A 175 16.86 9.04 -5.52
CA THR A 175 16.45 9.01 -6.93
C THR A 175 17.47 8.25 -7.79
N LYS A 176 17.06 7.87 -8.99
CA LYS A 176 17.95 7.23 -9.97
C LYS A 176 19.14 8.10 -10.36
N GLN A 177 18.96 9.43 -10.39
CA GLN A 177 20.02 10.40 -10.69
C GLN A 177 20.90 10.74 -9.47
N GLY A 178 20.80 10.00 -8.36
CA GLY A 178 21.69 10.12 -7.20
C GLY A 178 21.37 11.30 -6.28
N LEU A 179 20.16 11.80 -6.27
CA LEU A 179 19.70 12.75 -5.27
C LEU A 179 19.18 12.01 -4.05
N ILE A 180 19.49 12.50 -2.85
CA ILE A 180 18.94 12.02 -1.59
C ILE A 180 18.11 13.10 -0.93
N LYS A 181 17.00 12.69 -0.35
CA LYS A 181 16.12 13.55 0.45
C LYS A 181 15.72 12.84 1.73
N ARG A 182 15.76 13.57 2.82
CA ARG A 182 15.31 13.13 4.14
C ARG A 182 14.20 14.05 4.64
N THR A 183 13.05 13.50 4.97
CA THR A 183 11.88 14.27 5.43
C THR A 183 11.35 13.65 6.71
N PRO A 184 11.05 14.41 7.78
CA PRO A 184 10.44 13.90 9.00
C PRO A 184 9.15 13.13 8.69
N LEU A 185 8.97 11.94 9.31
CA LEU A 185 7.82 11.06 9.08
C LEU A 185 6.50 11.75 9.43
N GLU A 186 6.49 12.63 10.43
CA GLU A 186 5.32 13.43 10.85
C GLU A 186 4.69 14.22 9.71
N GLN A 187 5.49 14.66 8.72
CA GLN A 187 4.98 15.38 7.56
C GLN A 187 4.11 14.51 6.63
N TYR A 188 4.12 13.21 6.82
CA TYR A 188 3.32 12.22 6.09
C TYR A 188 2.17 11.64 6.93
N ALA A 189 1.93 12.18 8.14
CA ALA A 189 0.84 11.74 9.01
C ALA A 189 -0.55 11.93 8.37
N ASN A 190 -0.71 12.92 7.50
CA ASN A 190 -1.99 13.21 6.85
C ASN A 190 -1.85 13.15 5.32
N ILE A 191 -2.04 11.95 4.75
CA ILE A 191 -2.05 11.73 3.31
C ILE A 191 -3.49 11.56 2.84
N ARG A 192 -3.91 12.39 1.87
CA ARG A 192 -5.24 12.29 1.25
C ARG A 192 -5.32 11.07 0.33
N LYS A 193 -6.52 10.60 0.03
CA LYS A 193 -6.75 9.48 -0.91
C LYS A 193 -6.14 9.72 -2.30
N SER A 194 -6.07 10.99 -2.74
CA SER A 194 -5.44 11.39 -4.00
C SER A 194 -3.91 11.30 -3.98
N GLY A 195 -3.32 10.92 -2.84
CA GLY A 195 -1.88 10.90 -2.65
C GLY A 195 -1.30 12.28 -2.31
N LEU A 196 -0.02 12.28 -2.00
CA LEU A 196 0.77 13.44 -1.61
C LEU A 196 2.10 13.40 -2.34
N ILE A 197 2.61 14.56 -2.77
CA ILE A 197 3.98 14.64 -3.30
C ILE A 197 4.96 14.44 -2.15
N GLY A 198 5.74 13.36 -2.21
CA GLY A 198 6.77 13.02 -1.23
C GLY A 198 8.12 13.64 -1.57
N ILE A 199 8.43 13.78 -2.85
CA ILE A 199 9.63 14.41 -3.40
C ILE A 199 9.31 15.06 -4.73
N ALA A 200 9.85 16.23 -5.00
CA ALA A 200 9.83 16.84 -6.32
C ALA A 200 10.99 16.25 -7.14
N LEU A 201 10.67 15.59 -8.24
CA LEU A 201 11.65 15.00 -9.14
C LEU A 201 12.06 16.00 -10.21
N ASN A 202 13.31 15.94 -10.63
CA ASN A 202 13.78 16.63 -11.83
C ASN A 202 13.26 15.95 -13.10
N GLU A 203 13.28 16.65 -14.21
CA GLU A 203 12.88 16.09 -15.50
C GLU A 203 13.78 14.89 -15.86
N GLY A 204 13.14 13.78 -16.25
CA GLY A 204 13.84 12.53 -16.57
C GLY A 204 14.36 11.74 -15.37
N ASP A 205 14.14 12.19 -14.11
CA ASP A 205 14.50 11.43 -12.92
C ASP A 205 13.32 10.57 -12.42
N ALA A 206 13.63 9.53 -11.67
CA ALA A 206 12.64 8.66 -11.04
C ALA A 206 13.09 8.30 -9.62
N LEU A 207 12.12 8.14 -8.74
CA LEU A 207 12.40 7.65 -7.40
C LEU A 207 12.76 6.15 -7.48
N ALA A 208 13.94 5.81 -6.97
CA ALA A 208 14.45 4.45 -7.01
C ALA A 208 14.30 3.72 -5.67
N TRP A 209 14.46 4.42 -4.57
CA TRP A 209 14.54 3.80 -3.25
C TRP A 209 13.94 4.70 -2.16
N THR A 210 13.23 4.07 -1.22
CA THR A 210 12.65 4.74 -0.05
C THR A 210 12.71 3.82 1.15
N ARG A 211 13.15 4.33 2.30
CA ARG A 211 13.14 3.61 3.58
C ARG A 211 12.82 4.56 4.74
N LEU A 212 12.34 3.96 5.82
CA LEU A 212 12.28 4.62 7.12
C LEU A 212 13.67 4.56 7.76
N THR A 213 14.15 5.70 8.25
CA THR A 213 15.44 5.84 8.90
C THR A 213 15.29 6.53 10.26
N THR A 214 16.27 6.33 11.13
CA THR A 214 16.23 6.84 12.50
C THR A 214 16.73 8.27 12.64
N GLY A 215 17.42 8.79 11.64
CA GLY A 215 18.08 10.09 11.68
C GLY A 215 19.60 10.00 11.81
N HIS A 216 20.12 8.85 12.22
CA HIS A 216 21.55 8.60 12.47
C HIS A 216 22.08 7.38 11.71
N ASP A 217 21.33 6.89 10.73
CA ASP A 217 21.71 5.69 10.02
C ASP A 217 22.86 5.93 9.03
N MET A 218 23.73 4.94 8.93
CA MET A 218 24.75 4.89 7.88
C MET A 218 24.15 4.32 6.60
N LEU A 219 24.29 5.01 5.51
CA LEU A 219 23.75 4.62 4.20
C LEU A 219 24.89 4.24 3.23
N ILE A 220 24.63 3.25 2.40
CA ILE A 220 25.42 2.95 1.20
C ILE A 220 24.55 3.16 -0.02
N VAL A 221 25.02 3.94 -0.96
CA VAL A 221 24.41 4.15 -2.28
C VAL A 221 25.34 3.55 -3.33
N ALA A 222 24.82 2.67 -4.17
CA ALA A 222 25.58 2.00 -5.23
C ALA A 222 24.95 2.27 -6.59
N THR A 223 25.84 2.36 -7.62
CA THR A 223 25.46 2.65 -9.00
C THR A 223 25.63 1.44 -9.91
N ARG A 224 25.01 1.50 -11.09
CA ARG A 224 25.11 0.46 -12.12
C ARG A 224 26.56 0.20 -12.57
N ASN A 225 27.37 1.26 -12.68
CA ASN A 225 28.76 1.16 -13.12
C ASN A 225 29.73 0.81 -11.99
N GLY A 226 29.23 0.35 -10.82
CA GLY A 226 30.04 -0.16 -9.72
C GLY A 226 30.61 0.91 -8.80
N GLN A 227 30.18 2.18 -8.89
CA GLN A 227 30.52 3.19 -7.92
C GLN A 227 29.68 3.02 -6.65
N ALA A 228 30.27 3.24 -5.48
CA ALA A 228 29.54 3.22 -4.22
C ALA A 228 30.06 4.30 -3.28
N ILE A 229 29.16 4.83 -2.47
CA ILE A 229 29.51 5.78 -1.41
C ILE A 229 28.82 5.37 -0.11
N ARG A 230 29.54 5.48 1.01
CA ARG A 230 29.01 5.28 2.36
C ARG A 230 29.10 6.61 3.12
N PHE A 231 28.01 7.02 3.73
CA PHE A 231 27.92 8.27 4.51
C PHE A 231 26.85 8.16 5.60
N ASN A 232 26.91 9.07 6.59
CA ASN A 232 25.86 9.21 7.58
C ASN A 232 24.69 9.97 6.96
N GLU A 233 23.45 9.52 7.20
CA GLU A 233 22.26 10.23 6.71
C GLU A 233 22.16 11.68 7.24
N GLU A 234 22.84 12.02 8.36
CA GLU A 234 22.90 13.38 8.89
C GLU A 234 23.54 14.38 7.91
N ASP A 235 24.42 13.90 7.02
CA ASP A 235 25.03 14.72 5.98
C ASP A 235 23.98 15.23 4.97
N ALA A 236 22.84 14.55 4.88
CA ALA A 236 21.69 15.01 4.13
C ALA A 236 20.75 15.79 5.04
N ARG A 237 20.76 17.12 4.97
CA ARG A 237 19.87 17.97 5.78
C ARG A 237 18.40 17.57 5.60
N PRO A 238 17.59 17.60 6.68
CA PRO A 238 16.14 17.38 6.57
C PRO A 238 15.49 18.45 5.70
N MET A 239 14.53 18.03 4.86
CA MET A 239 13.81 18.92 3.95
C MET A 239 12.31 18.68 4.01
N GLY A 240 11.53 19.71 3.67
CA GLY A 240 10.10 19.58 3.47
C GLY A 240 9.76 18.74 2.22
N ARG A 241 8.50 18.34 2.13
CA ARG A 241 7.97 17.42 1.08
C ARG A 241 8.23 17.88 -0.34
N SER A 242 8.15 19.16 -0.64
CA SER A 242 8.34 19.74 -1.98
C SER A 242 9.80 19.90 -2.40
N GLY A 243 10.77 19.54 -1.56
CA GLY A 243 12.20 19.63 -1.91
C GLY A 243 12.61 18.55 -2.93
N HIS A 244 13.62 18.86 -3.75
CA HIS A 244 14.22 17.93 -4.73
C HIS A 244 15.27 17.00 -4.11
N GLY A 245 15.81 17.37 -2.95
CA GLY A 245 16.92 16.65 -2.33
C GLY A 245 18.28 17.32 -2.57
N VAL A 246 19.32 16.66 -2.07
CA VAL A 246 20.73 17.01 -2.28
C VAL A 246 21.45 15.87 -2.98
N ARG A 247 22.62 16.12 -3.58
CA ARG A 247 23.38 15.10 -4.25
C ARG A 247 24.00 14.12 -3.24
N ALA A 248 23.63 12.86 -3.32
CA ALA A 248 24.24 11.78 -2.54
C ALA A 248 25.51 11.25 -3.20
N ILE A 249 25.49 11.07 -4.53
CA ILE A 249 26.60 10.55 -5.31
C ILE A 249 26.69 11.30 -6.64
N LYS A 250 27.92 11.50 -7.14
CA LYS A 250 28.16 12.05 -8.48
C LYS A 250 28.16 10.90 -9.47
N LEU A 251 27.23 10.88 -10.39
CA LEU A 251 27.12 9.87 -11.43
C LEU A 251 27.96 10.24 -12.66
N ALA A 252 28.52 9.23 -13.32
CA ALA A 252 29.05 9.36 -14.66
C ALA A 252 27.92 9.43 -15.70
N GLU A 253 28.23 9.80 -16.93
CA GLU A 253 27.25 9.83 -18.01
C GLU A 253 26.69 8.42 -18.27
N GLY A 254 25.36 8.30 -18.29
CA GLY A 254 24.66 7.03 -18.47
C GLY A 254 24.62 6.11 -17.23
N ASP A 255 25.18 6.54 -16.09
CA ASP A 255 25.10 5.79 -14.84
C ASP A 255 23.83 6.12 -14.06
N GLU A 256 23.36 5.18 -13.24
CA GLU A 256 22.18 5.37 -12.37
C GLU A 256 22.36 4.63 -11.03
N VAL A 257 21.68 5.12 -9.99
CA VAL A 257 21.61 4.41 -8.71
C VAL A 257 20.78 3.14 -8.90
N VAL A 258 21.35 1.99 -8.49
CA VAL A 258 20.70 0.67 -8.56
C VAL A 258 20.39 0.08 -7.20
N GLY A 259 21.01 0.58 -6.13
CA GLY A 259 20.77 0.08 -4.79
C GLY A 259 21.14 1.07 -3.70
N VAL A 260 20.37 1.03 -2.61
CA VAL A 260 20.63 1.78 -1.39
C VAL A 260 20.36 0.86 -0.20
N CYS A 261 21.30 0.78 0.73
CA CYS A 261 21.21 -0.04 1.92
C CYS A 261 21.48 0.78 3.18
N ILE A 262 20.77 0.43 4.26
CA ILE A 262 21.12 0.90 5.60
C ILE A 262 22.19 -0.05 6.15
N CYS A 263 23.33 0.51 6.56
CA CYS A 263 24.41 -0.26 7.16
C CYS A 263 24.07 -0.58 8.61
N ARG A 264 24.19 -1.84 8.96
CA ARG A 264 24.13 -2.30 10.35
C ARG A 264 25.48 -2.88 10.74
N GLU A 265 25.86 -2.73 11.98
CA GLU A 265 27.10 -3.34 12.50
C GLU A 265 27.06 -4.86 12.34
N GLY A 266 28.14 -5.45 11.86
CA GLY A 266 28.22 -6.89 11.56
C GLY A 266 27.43 -7.39 10.35
N ALA A 267 26.75 -6.50 9.60
CA ALA A 267 26.03 -6.89 8.41
C ALA A 267 26.95 -6.98 7.18
N THR A 268 26.64 -7.92 6.29
CA THR A 268 27.33 -8.10 5.00
C THR A 268 26.44 -7.64 3.86
N ILE A 269 27.03 -7.02 2.85
CA ILE A 269 26.34 -6.65 1.61
C ILE A 269 26.41 -7.83 0.65
N LEU A 270 25.24 -8.29 0.18
CA LEU A 270 25.13 -9.25 -0.90
C LEU A 270 24.80 -8.51 -2.19
N THR A 271 25.67 -8.61 -3.18
CA THR A 271 25.41 -8.14 -4.54
C THR A 271 25.15 -9.33 -5.44
N ALA A 272 24.06 -9.30 -6.18
CA ALA A 272 23.73 -10.32 -7.16
C ALA A 272 23.80 -9.73 -8.58
N VAL A 273 24.41 -10.47 -9.48
CA VAL A 273 24.54 -10.10 -10.90
C VAL A 273 23.97 -11.23 -11.76
N SER A 274 23.61 -10.93 -12.99
CA SER A 274 23.07 -11.91 -13.96
C SER A 274 24.12 -12.84 -14.55
N TYR A 275 25.13 -13.22 -13.76
CA TYR A 275 26.11 -14.22 -14.14
C TYR A 275 25.63 -15.62 -13.75
N THR A 276 26.24 -16.65 -14.33
CA THR A 276 25.92 -18.05 -14.04
C THR A 276 26.37 -18.53 -12.65
N HIS A 277 27.11 -17.72 -11.91
CA HIS A 277 27.63 -18.02 -10.56
C HIS A 277 27.76 -16.75 -9.72
N LEU A 278 27.60 -16.89 -8.40
CA LEU A 278 27.89 -15.86 -7.41
C LEU A 278 29.37 -15.90 -7.08
N THR A 279 30.07 -14.79 -7.26
CA THR A 279 31.42 -14.63 -6.68
C THR A 279 31.23 -14.08 -5.27
N LEU A 280 31.64 -14.86 -4.26
CA LEU A 280 31.81 -14.33 -2.90
C LEU A 280 32.93 -13.29 -2.94
N PRO A 281 32.81 -12.13 -2.27
CA PRO A 281 33.95 -11.28 -2.05
C PRO A 281 34.99 -12.10 -1.31
N THR A 282 36.06 -12.43 -1.96
CA THR A 282 37.24 -12.94 -1.30
C THR A 282 37.71 -11.84 -0.37
N SER A 283 37.62 -12.07 0.93
CA SER A 283 38.38 -11.31 1.92
C SER A 283 39.85 -11.66 1.69
N ASP A 284 40.44 -11.04 0.73
CA ASP A 284 41.87 -11.17 0.52
C ASP A 284 42.54 -10.00 1.21
N LEU A 285 43.13 -10.43 2.31
CA LEU A 285 44.53 -10.86 2.13
C LEU A 285 45.40 -9.74 1.52
N VAL A 286 45.88 -8.91 2.34
CA VAL A 286 47.29 -8.78 2.69
C VAL A 286 47.39 -7.87 3.88
#